data_3e816a0dc3223ec92776a553d8d28b96
#
_entry.id   3e816a0dc3223ec92776a553d8d28b96
#
_cell.length_a   1.000
_cell.length_b   1.000
_cell.length_c   1.000
_cell.angle_alpha   90.00
_cell.angle_beta   90.00
_cell.angle_gamma   90.00
#
_symmetry.space_group_name_H-M   'P 1'
#
loop_
_entity.id
_entity.type
_entity.pdbx_description
1 polymer ?
#
loop_
_entity_poly.entity_id
_entity_poly.type
_entity_poly.pdbx_seq_one_letter_code
_entity_poly.pdbx_strand_id
1 'polypeptide(L)'
;MVIMVVDGQGGGIGKALIERLKTAVGAEHELIAVGTNAMATMGMMKGGAKNIATGENAVIYNAKRADIIVGSIGIISANAMLGELSPAMAAAIGESDAVKILIPLNRCGLRVAGVATDSLPAMMDDAVRMVVDYINKNSKN
;
A
#
# COMPACT_ATOMS: atom_id res chain seq x y z
N MET A 1 3.30 -3.87 -14.78
CA MET A 1 3.64 -4.15 -13.36
C MET A 1 2.39 -4.34 -12.55
N VAL A 2 2.48 -5.11 -11.46
CA VAL A 2 1.43 -5.29 -10.47
C VAL A 2 1.72 -4.39 -9.27
N ILE A 3 0.81 -3.46 -9.00
CA ILE A 3 0.89 -2.51 -7.89
C ILE A 3 -0.16 -2.88 -6.86
N MET A 4 0.25 -3.23 -5.65
CA MET A 4 -0.63 -3.64 -4.56
C MET A 4 -0.70 -2.54 -3.50
N VAL A 5 -1.89 -2.06 -3.22
CA VAL A 5 -2.14 -1.14 -2.09
C VAL A 5 -2.72 -1.95 -0.93
N VAL A 6 -2.11 -1.83 0.25
CA VAL A 6 -2.56 -2.49 1.47
C VAL A 6 -3.02 -1.44 2.48
N ASP A 7 -4.20 -1.63 3.04
CA ASP A 7 -4.73 -0.76 4.08
C ASP A 7 -5.59 -1.53 5.09
N GLY A 8 -5.85 -0.91 6.23
CA GLY A 8 -6.62 -1.48 7.32
C GLY A 8 -7.48 -0.43 8.04
N GLN A 9 -8.08 -0.82 9.15
CA GLN A 9 -8.99 -0.02 9.97
C GLN A 9 -10.04 0.72 9.13
N GLY A 10 -10.10 2.03 9.15
CA GLY A 10 -11.10 2.82 8.42
C GLY A 10 -10.89 2.95 6.92
N GLY A 11 -9.72 2.57 6.40
CA GLY A 11 -9.44 2.54 4.95
C GLY A 11 -9.22 3.90 4.27
N GLY A 12 -9.08 4.98 5.02
CA GLY A 12 -8.95 6.32 4.46
C GLY A 12 -7.66 6.55 3.66
N ILE A 13 -6.55 5.99 4.12
CA ILE A 13 -5.26 6.10 3.45
C ILE A 13 -5.28 5.32 2.13
N GLY A 14 -5.76 4.08 2.17
CA GLY A 14 -5.85 3.25 0.98
C GLY A 14 -6.74 3.85 -0.10
N LYS A 15 -7.90 4.36 0.28
CA LYS A 15 -8.80 5.07 -0.64
C LYS A 15 -8.08 6.24 -1.32
N ALA A 16 -7.44 7.10 -0.54
CA ALA A 16 -6.75 8.28 -1.06
C ALA A 16 -5.55 7.91 -1.95
N LEU A 17 -4.82 6.83 -1.64
CA LEU A 17 -3.76 6.30 -2.48
C LEU A 17 -4.30 5.78 -3.81
N ILE A 18 -5.38 4.99 -3.78
CA ILE A 18 -6.02 4.46 -5.00
C ILE A 18 -6.49 5.59 -5.90
N GLU A 19 -7.14 6.63 -5.35
CA GLU A 19 -7.60 7.79 -6.11
C GLU A 19 -6.46 8.48 -6.87
N ARG A 20 -5.28 8.57 -6.24
CA ARG A 20 -4.10 9.17 -6.86
C ARG A 20 -3.43 8.24 -7.88
N LEU A 21 -3.23 6.98 -7.48
CA LEU A 21 -2.53 6.00 -8.31
C LEU A 21 -3.27 5.71 -9.62
N LYS A 22 -4.60 5.54 -9.57
CA LYS A 22 -5.37 5.26 -10.80
C LYS A 22 -5.24 6.33 -11.87
N THR A 23 -4.94 7.56 -11.46
CA THR A 23 -4.72 8.69 -12.39
C THR A 23 -3.26 8.77 -12.83
N ALA A 24 -2.33 8.45 -11.94
CA ALA A 24 -0.89 8.62 -12.16
C ALA A 24 -0.26 7.47 -12.95
N VAL A 25 -0.77 6.23 -12.79
CA VAL A 25 -0.24 5.06 -13.49
C VAL A 25 -1.10 4.70 -14.70
N GLY A 26 -0.48 4.23 -15.76
CA GLY A 26 -1.19 3.86 -16.99
C GLY A 26 -2.06 2.61 -16.82
N ALA A 27 -3.05 2.46 -17.70
CA ALA A 27 -3.98 1.33 -17.69
C ALA A 27 -3.31 -0.03 -17.99
N GLU A 28 -2.09 -0.02 -18.47
CA GLU A 28 -1.26 -1.20 -18.71
C GLU A 28 -0.72 -1.83 -17.40
N HIS A 29 -0.84 -1.14 -16.26
CA HIS A 29 -0.44 -1.63 -14.95
C HIS A 29 -1.64 -2.14 -14.17
N GLU A 30 -1.48 -3.28 -13.49
CA GLU A 30 -2.52 -3.86 -12.64
C GLU A 30 -2.48 -3.20 -11.26
N LEU A 31 -3.57 -2.57 -10.85
CA LEU A 31 -3.74 -1.97 -9.53
C LEU A 31 -4.64 -2.88 -8.68
N ILE A 32 -4.08 -3.44 -7.62
CA ILE A 32 -4.77 -4.34 -6.68
C ILE A 32 -4.90 -3.65 -5.33
N ALA A 33 -6.09 -3.66 -4.76
CA ALA A 33 -6.32 -3.14 -3.42
C ALA A 33 -6.66 -4.29 -2.45
N VAL A 34 -5.90 -4.42 -1.38
CA VAL A 34 -6.11 -5.46 -0.38
C VAL A 34 -6.31 -4.82 0.98
N GLY A 35 -7.50 -5.00 1.55
CA GLY A 35 -7.84 -4.55 2.90
C GLY A 35 -7.64 -5.66 3.93
N THR A 36 -7.21 -5.30 5.14
CA THR A 36 -7.19 -6.23 6.28
C THR A 36 -8.60 -6.55 6.77
N ASN A 37 -9.56 -5.69 6.45
CA ASN A 37 -10.99 -5.84 6.76
C ASN A 37 -11.84 -5.34 5.59
N ALA A 38 -13.12 -5.68 5.60
CA ALA A 38 -14.04 -5.34 4.51
C ALA A 38 -14.26 -3.82 4.35
N MET A 39 -14.24 -3.05 5.44
CA MET A 39 -14.42 -1.59 5.38
C MET A 39 -13.27 -0.94 4.60
N ALA A 40 -12.03 -1.32 4.89
CA ALA A 40 -10.85 -0.83 4.18
C ALA A 40 -10.90 -1.21 2.70
N THR A 41 -11.25 -2.45 2.37
CA THR A 41 -11.41 -2.91 0.99
C THR A 41 -12.47 -2.11 0.25
N MET A 42 -13.63 -1.89 0.87
CA MET A 42 -14.72 -1.11 0.27
C MET A 42 -14.35 0.36 0.07
N GLY A 43 -13.58 0.94 1.00
CA GLY A 43 -13.04 2.29 0.84
C GLY A 43 -12.17 2.42 -0.41
N MET A 44 -11.27 1.46 -0.62
CA MET A 44 -10.41 1.42 -1.81
C MET A 44 -11.20 1.17 -3.10
N MET A 45 -12.23 0.34 -3.04
CA MET A 45 -13.16 0.17 -4.17
C MET A 45 -13.86 1.49 -4.54
N LYS A 46 -14.33 2.23 -3.55
CA LYS A 46 -14.93 3.56 -3.77
C LYS A 46 -13.93 4.56 -4.32
N GLY A 47 -12.65 4.42 -3.99
CA GLY A 47 -11.55 5.20 -4.57
C GLY A 47 -11.30 4.88 -6.04
N GLY A 48 -11.82 3.78 -6.55
CA GLY A 48 -11.75 3.38 -7.95
C GLY A 48 -10.96 2.09 -8.22
N ALA A 49 -10.55 1.35 -7.19
CA ALA A 49 -9.93 0.05 -7.37
C ALA A 49 -10.94 -0.96 -7.94
N LYS A 50 -10.54 -1.66 -8.98
CA LYS A 50 -11.36 -2.71 -9.62
C LYS A 50 -11.01 -4.11 -9.12
N ASN A 51 -9.73 -4.36 -8.88
CA ASN A 51 -9.23 -5.62 -8.34
C ASN A 51 -9.09 -5.46 -6.83
N ILE A 52 -9.99 -6.06 -6.08
CA ILE A 52 -10.04 -5.93 -4.62
C ILE A 52 -10.07 -7.31 -3.97
N ALA A 53 -9.43 -7.41 -2.80
CA ALA A 53 -9.45 -8.61 -1.97
C ALA A 53 -9.33 -8.23 -0.48
N THR A 54 -9.69 -9.14 0.41
CA THR A 54 -9.73 -8.87 1.85
C THR A 54 -9.11 -10.01 2.64
N GLY A 55 -8.30 -9.65 3.62
CA GLY A 55 -7.85 -10.56 4.66
C GLY A 55 -6.43 -11.10 4.48
N GLU A 56 -6.03 -11.93 5.45
CA GLU A 56 -4.66 -12.42 5.56
C GLU A 56 -4.18 -13.17 4.33
N ASN A 57 -4.96 -14.13 3.87
CA ASN A 57 -4.54 -14.91 2.69
C ASN A 57 -4.44 -14.06 1.43
N ALA A 58 -5.33 -13.05 1.29
CA ALA A 58 -5.28 -12.12 0.16
C ALA A 58 -3.98 -11.30 0.17
N VAL A 59 -3.52 -10.85 1.35
CA VAL A 59 -2.23 -10.16 1.50
C VAL A 59 -1.09 -11.10 1.12
N ILE A 60 -1.05 -12.30 1.68
CA ILE A 60 0.02 -13.29 1.45
C ILE A 60 0.11 -13.66 -0.03
N TYR A 61 -1.01 -13.95 -0.65
CA TYR A 61 -1.09 -14.35 -2.06
C TYR A 61 -0.61 -13.23 -2.99
N ASN A 62 -1.12 -12.01 -2.79
CA ASN A 62 -0.81 -10.90 -3.67
C ASN A 62 0.58 -10.29 -3.43
N ALA A 63 1.12 -10.37 -2.22
CA ALA A 63 2.48 -9.92 -1.93
C ALA A 63 3.54 -10.67 -2.75
N LYS A 64 3.29 -11.94 -3.10
CA LYS A 64 4.21 -12.75 -3.90
C LYS A 64 4.24 -12.36 -5.38
N ARG A 65 3.16 -11.77 -5.87
CA ARG A 65 3.03 -11.40 -7.30
C ARG A 65 3.16 -9.91 -7.57
N ALA A 66 3.20 -9.10 -6.52
CA ALA A 66 3.36 -7.65 -6.65
C ALA A 66 4.78 -7.27 -7.07
N ASP A 67 4.89 -6.24 -7.91
CA ASP A 67 6.15 -5.57 -8.23
C ASP A 67 6.37 -4.38 -7.30
N ILE A 68 5.28 -3.74 -6.87
CA ILE A 68 5.28 -2.59 -5.97
C ILE A 68 4.21 -2.80 -4.90
N ILE A 69 4.56 -2.58 -3.63
CA ILE A 69 3.60 -2.59 -2.53
C ILE A 69 3.58 -1.19 -1.89
N VAL A 70 2.39 -0.62 -1.75
CA VAL A 70 2.20 0.74 -1.22
C VAL A 70 1.26 0.69 -0.02
N GLY A 71 1.58 1.46 1.01
CA GLY A 71 0.73 1.60 2.19
C GLY A 71 1.40 2.44 3.27
N SER A 72 0.77 2.50 4.45
CA SER A 72 1.46 3.08 5.60
C SER A 72 2.60 2.15 6.05
N ILE A 73 3.58 2.71 6.77
CA ILE A 73 4.68 1.89 7.32
C ILE A 73 4.18 0.79 8.26
N GLY A 74 3.00 0.95 8.82
CA GLY A 74 2.37 -0.07 9.67
C GLY A 74 2.14 -1.41 9.00
N ILE A 75 2.08 -1.47 7.67
CA ILE A 75 1.85 -2.75 6.96
C ILE A 75 3.01 -3.74 7.06
N ILE A 76 4.19 -3.29 7.48
CA ILE A 76 5.34 -4.18 7.76
C ILE A 76 5.55 -4.43 9.26
N SER A 77 4.67 -3.91 10.11
CA SER A 77 4.76 -4.05 11.56
C SER A 77 3.77 -5.11 12.04
N ALA A 78 4.28 -6.20 12.57
CA ALA A 78 3.46 -7.29 13.13
C ALA A 78 2.53 -6.74 14.23
N ASN A 79 1.25 -7.10 14.16
CA ASN A 79 0.19 -6.67 15.08
C ASN A 79 -0.13 -5.18 15.07
N ALA A 80 0.30 -4.44 14.07
CA ALA A 80 -0.15 -3.07 13.86
C ALA A 80 -1.68 -3.01 13.69
N MET A 81 -2.26 -1.83 13.94
CA MET A 81 -3.71 -1.61 13.82
C MET A 81 -4.53 -2.54 14.73
N LEU A 82 -4.11 -2.63 16.00
CA LEU A 82 -4.75 -3.50 17.02
C LEU A 82 -4.84 -4.97 16.61
N GLY A 83 -3.83 -5.45 15.88
CA GLY A 83 -3.75 -6.83 15.44
C GLY A 83 -4.38 -7.12 14.08
N GLU A 84 -4.98 -6.14 13.43
CA GLU A 84 -5.54 -6.35 12.07
C GLU A 84 -4.45 -6.77 11.08
N LEU A 85 -3.26 -6.18 11.19
CA LEU A 85 -2.10 -6.62 10.43
C LEU A 85 -1.38 -7.74 11.18
N SER A 86 -1.69 -8.98 10.82
CA SER A 86 -1.11 -10.15 11.48
C SER A 86 0.40 -10.27 11.24
N PRO A 87 1.13 -10.99 12.12
CA PRO A 87 2.53 -11.31 11.86
C PRO A 87 2.77 -11.98 10.50
N ALA A 88 1.85 -12.84 10.07
CA ALA A 88 1.95 -13.50 8.77
C ALA A 88 1.82 -12.50 7.60
N MET A 89 0.93 -11.50 7.72
CA MET A 89 0.82 -10.42 6.74
C MET A 89 2.10 -9.59 6.68
N ALA A 90 2.61 -9.16 7.83
CA ALA A 90 3.84 -8.37 7.91
C ALA A 90 5.03 -9.13 7.31
N ALA A 91 5.16 -10.41 7.61
CA ALA A 91 6.20 -11.27 7.05
C ALA A 91 6.07 -11.40 5.52
N ALA A 92 4.88 -11.65 5.01
CA ALA A 92 4.64 -11.78 3.58
C ALA A 92 5.00 -10.51 2.81
N ILE A 93 4.66 -9.35 3.34
CA ILE A 93 5.01 -8.06 2.73
C ILE A 93 6.52 -7.83 2.82
N GLY A 94 7.12 -8.07 4.00
CA GLY A 94 8.56 -7.87 4.22
C GLY A 94 9.44 -8.77 3.36
N GLU A 95 9.04 -10.03 3.18
CA GLU A 95 9.75 -11.04 2.38
C GLU A 95 9.55 -10.88 0.88
N SER A 96 8.53 -10.15 0.45
CA SER A 96 8.23 -9.95 -0.97
C SER A 96 9.42 -9.30 -1.70
N ASP A 97 9.68 -9.74 -2.92
CA ASP A 97 10.65 -9.11 -3.82
C ASP A 97 10.19 -7.74 -4.35
N ALA A 98 8.91 -7.40 -4.15
CA ALA A 98 8.38 -6.09 -4.51
C ALA A 98 9.12 -4.96 -3.81
N VAL A 99 9.27 -3.82 -4.48
CA VAL A 99 9.67 -2.60 -3.77
C VAL A 99 8.51 -2.16 -2.86
N LYS A 100 8.82 -1.83 -1.62
CA LYS A 100 7.83 -1.32 -0.65
C LYS A 100 7.98 0.19 -0.55
N ILE A 101 6.93 0.91 -0.93
CA ILE A 101 6.84 2.37 -0.84
C ILE A 101 5.89 2.69 0.30
N LEU A 102 6.43 3.18 1.40
CA LEU A 102 5.73 3.25 2.67
C LEU A 102 5.59 4.70 3.15
N ILE A 103 4.37 5.05 3.55
CA ILE A 103 4.08 6.36 4.15
C ILE A 103 4.51 6.31 5.61
N PRO A 104 5.44 7.18 6.04
CA PRO A 104 6.04 7.13 7.36
C PRO A 104 5.17 7.80 8.44
N LEU A 105 4.01 7.23 8.73
CA LEU A 105 3.13 7.72 9.78
C LEU A 105 3.66 7.39 11.17
N ASN A 106 3.60 8.36 12.09
CA ASN A 106 3.93 8.18 13.50
C ASN A 106 2.81 7.42 14.24
N ARG A 107 2.58 6.18 13.84
CA ARG A 107 1.56 5.29 14.43
C ARG A 107 2.18 3.93 14.75
N CYS A 108 1.49 3.13 15.53
CA CYS A 108 1.89 1.76 15.86
C CYS A 108 3.26 1.68 16.56
N GLY A 109 3.64 2.70 17.30
CA GLY A 109 4.95 2.76 17.96
C GLY A 109 6.12 3.02 17.03
N LEU A 110 5.87 3.27 15.75
CA LEU A 110 6.90 3.52 14.75
C LEU A 110 7.19 5.01 14.63
N ARG A 111 8.47 5.34 14.64
CA ARG A 111 8.98 6.70 14.37
C ARG A 111 10.12 6.58 13.37
N VAL A 112 10.06 7.37 12.31
CA VAL A 112 11.05 7.33 11.21
C VAL A 112 11.89 8.59 11.26
N ALA A 113 13.20 8.43 11.42
CA ALA A 113 14.14 9.53 11.39
C ALA A 113 14.23 10.12 9.98
N GLY A 114 14.46 11.42 9.87
CA GLY A 114 14.65 12.10 8.58
C GLY A 114 13.37 12.49 7.86
N VAL A 115 12.20 12.30 8.47
CA VAL A 115 10.92 12.73 7.86
C VAL A 115 10.81 14.25 7.95
N ALA A 116 10.64 14.91 6.80
CA ALA A 116 10.68 16.37 6.67
C ALA A 116 9.30 17.03 6.78
N THR A 117 8.20 16.28 6.76
CA THR A 117 6.83 16.80 6.83
C THR A 117 5.95 15.91 7.68
N ASP A 118 4.90 16.49 8.28
CA ASP A 118 3.80 15.77 8.93
C ASP A 118 2.51 15.79 8.11
N SER A 119 2.55 16.41 6.93
CA SER A 119 1.40 16.48 6.03
C SER A 119 1.15 15.14 5.35
N LEU A 120 0.05 14.46 5.71
CA LEU A 120 -0.35 13.20 5.08
C LEU A 120 -0.60 13.35 3.57
N PRO A 121 -1.30 14.38 3.07
CA PRO A 121 -1.43 14.59 1.63
C PRO A 121 -0.10 14.72 0.90
N ALA A 122 0.86 15.45 1.46
CA ALA A 122 2.19 15.58 0.88
C ALA A 122 2.96 14.25 0.85
N MET A 123 2.85 13.44 1.91
CA MET A 123 3.44 12.11 1.97
C MET A 123 2.83 11.18 0.92
N MET A 124 1.51 11.24 0.74
CA MET A 124 0.82 10.44 -0.29
C MET A 124 1.23 10.84 -1.70
N ASP A 125 1.33 12.13 -1.98
CA ASP A 125 1.79 12.63 -3.27
C ASP A 125 3.24 12.19 -3.55
N ASP A 126 4.09 12.22 -2.54
CA ASP A 126 5.47 11.73 -2.65
C ASP A 126 5.53 10.22 -2.92
N ALA A 127 4.72 9.44 -2.22
CA ALA A 127 4.63 8.00 -2.44
C ALA A 127 4.19 7.68 -3.88
N VAL A 128 3.20 8.39 -4.40
CA VAL A 128 2.73 8.22 -5.79
C VAL A 128 3.83 8.60 -6.79
N ARG A 129 4.56 9.69 -6.54
CA ARG A 129 5.72 10.06 -7.36
C ARG A 129 6.77 8.97 -7.37
N MET A 130 7.07 8.37 -6.22
CA MET A 130 8.03 7.26 -6.12
C MET A 130 7.58 6.03 -6.91
N VAL A 131 6.28 5.72 -6.92
CA VAL A 131 5.71 4.64 -7.76
C VAL A 131 5.95 4.92 -9.24
N VAL A 132 5.61 6.11 -9.70
CA VAL A 132 5.79 6.52 -11.10
C VAL A 132 7.27 6.49 -11.50
N ASP A 133 8.15 7.01 -10.65
CA ASP A 133 9.60 6.98 -10.89
C ASP A 133 10.13 5.55 -11.01
N TYR A 134 9.68 4.65 -10.13
CA TYR A 134 10.07 3.24 -10.18
C TYR A 134 9.60 2.57 -11.48
N ILE A 135 8.36 2.79 -11.86
CA ILE A 135 7.81 2.28 -13.13
C ILE A 135 8.65 2.77 -14.30
N ASN A 136 8.93 4.07 -14.38
CA ASN A 136 9.68 4.66 -15.49
C ASN A 136 11.11 4.14 -15.58
N LYS A 137 11.77 3.89 -14.45
CA LYS A 137 13.13 3.34 -14.43
C LYS A 137 13.18 1.88 -14.88
N ASN A 138 12.13 1.11 -14.61
CA ASN A 138 12.09 -0.33 -14.87
C ASN A 138 11.33 -0.71 -16.15
N SER A 139 10.68 0.24 -16.82
CA SER A 139 9.99 0.04 -18.10
C SER A 139 10.87 0.31 -19.33
N LYS A 140 12.10 0.75 -19.15
CA LYS A 140 13.03 1.08 -20.25
C LYS A 140 13.91 -0.09 -20.71
N ASN A 141 13.59 -1.28 -20.26
CA ASN A 141 14.32 -2.51 -20.64
C ASN A 141 13.48 -3.37 -21.57
#